data_11dac11018d09d2867b100be3042a6e7
#
_entry.id   11dac11018d09d2867b100be3042a6e7
#
_cell.length_a   1.000
_cell.length_b   1.000
_cell.length_c   1.000
_cell.angle_alpha   90.00
_cell.angle_beta   90.00
_cell.angle_gamma   90.00
#
_symmetry.space_group_name_H-M   'P 1'
#
loop_
_entity.id
_entity.type
_entity.pdbx_description
1 polymer ?
#
loop_
_entity_poly.entity_id
_entity_poly.type
_entity_poly.pdbx_seq_one_letter_code
_entity_poly.pdbx_strand_id
1 'polypeptide(L)'
;MLEPTRTAEYMHHINGSALVIRRRTPSRFKSDYEKMLFHAHIGPIFSEALMNNERCYLEEPQWMSLYESLIQKDTPYLTDRSEIVIRLRMRILGLSGVLPDVTDALNPDRYDEGTLLTLELKAR
;
A
#
# COMPACT_ATOMS: atom_id res chain seq x y z
N MET A 1 5.34 22.00 12.02
CA MET A 1 4.12 21.85 11.19
C MET A 1 4.43 22.29 9.77
N LEU A 2 4.13 21.44 8.78
CA LEU A 2 4.34 21.78 7.37
C LEU A 2 3.28 22.79 6.92
N GLU A 3 3.74 23.78 6.15
CA GLU A 3 2.79 24.72 5.54
C GLU A 3 1.90 24.00 4.53
N PRO A 4 0.61 24.42 4.38
CA PRO A 4 -0.29 23.76 3.43
C PRO A 4 0.24 23.66 2.00
N THR A 5 0.97 24.67 1.53
CA THR A 5 1.58 24.68 0.21
C THR A 5 2.67 23.61 0.07
N ARG A 6 3.47 23.41 1.11
CA ARG A 6 4.52 22.37 1.12
C ARG A 6 3.90 20.97 1.14
N THR A 7 2.80 20.79 1.87
CA THR A 7 2.10 19.52 1.90
C THR A 7 1.54 19.17 0.52
N ALA A 8 0.94 20.15 -0.16
CA ALA A 8 0.41 19.95 -1.51
C ALA A 8 1.52 19.61 -2.52
N GLU A 9 2.67 20.29 -2.45
CA GLU A 9 3.82 20.00 -3.31
C GLU A 9 4.36 18.60 -3.04
N TYR A 10 4.50 18.22 -1.77
CA TYR A 10 4.97 16.90 -1.39
C TYR A 10 4.06 15.81 -1.94
N MET A 11 2.75 15.95 -1.78
CA MET A 11 1.78 14.99 -2.31
C MET A 11 1.81 14.91 -3.83
N HIS A 12 2.03 16.04 -4.50
CA HIS A 12 2.16 16.07 -5.96
C HIS A 12 3.38 15.26 -6.41
N HIS A 13 4.51 15.41 -5.74
CA HIS A 13 5.73 14.65 -6.04
C HIS A 13 5.53 13.16 -5.79
N ILE A 14 4.88 12.80 -4.69
CA ILE A 14 4.60 11.40 -4.36
C ILE A 14 3.68 10.78 -5.42
N ASN A 15 2.65 11.49 -5.84
CA ASN A 15 1.74 11.02 -6.88
C ASN A 15 2.49 10.75 -8.19
N GLY A 16 3.39 11.63 -8.56
CA GLY A 16 4.22 11.46 -9.75
C GLY A 16 5.16 10.27 -9.63
N SER A 17 5.83 10.11 -8.49
CA SER A 17 6.73 9.00 -8.23
C SER A 17 5.98 7.65 -8.23
N ALA A 18 4.82 7.61 -7.60
CA ALA A 18 3.99 6.41 -7.56
C ALA A 18 3.56 5.98 -8.96
N LEU A 19 3.19 6.95 -9.80
CA LEU A 19 2.79 6.67 -11.17
C LEU A 19 3.94 6.11 -12.00
N VAL A 20 5.14 6.67 -11.85
CA VAL A 20 6.33 6.17 -12.55
C VAL A 20 6.64 4.73 -12.15
N ILE A 21 6.60 4.43 -10.86
CA ILE A 21 6.85 3.07 -10.36
C ILE A 21 5.80 2.10 -10.91
N ARG A 22 4.53 2.48 -10.86
CA ARG A 22 3.45 1.63 -11.36
C ARG A 22 3.60 1.32 -12.84
N ARG A 23 3.97 2.31 -13.65
CA ARG A 23 4.17 2.14 -15.09
C ARG A 23 5.37 1.27 -15.42
N ARG A 24 6.37 1.27 -14.56
CA ARG A 24 7.59 0.51 -14.79
C ARG A 24 7.37 -1.00 -14.74
N THR A 25 6.38 -1.47 -14.02
CA THR A 25 6.06 -2.88 -13.77
C THR A 25 7.11 -3.60 -12.90
N PRO A 26 6.71 -4.61 -12.09
CA PRO A 26 7.65 -5.27 -11.17
C PRO A 26 8.82 -5.96 -11.86
N SER A 27 8.61 -6.50 -13.05
CA SER A 27 9.64 -7.26 -13.77
C SER A 27 10.84 -6.42 -14.17
N ARG A 28 10.72 -5.09 -14.16
CA ARG A 28 11.83 -4.19 -14.55
C ARG A 28 12.72 -3.80 -13.38
N PHE A 29 12.36 -4.13 -12.17
CA PHE A 29 13.19 -3.85 -10.98
C PHE A 29 14.16 -5.01 -10.77
N LYS A 30 15.27 -4.98 -11.48
CA LYS A 30 16.25 -6.09 -11.49
C LYS A 30 17.51 -5.80 -10.68
N SER A 31 18.05 -4.59 -10.75
CA SER A 31 19.27 -4.24 -10.03
C SER A 31 18.97 -3.92 -8.57
N ASP A 32 19.99 -4.01 -7.70
CA ASP A 32 19.85 -3.64 -6.30
C ASP A 32 19.44 -2.18 -6.14
N TYR A 33 20.00 -1.29 -6.96
CA TYR A 33 19.64 0.12 -6.95
C TYR A 33 18.16 0.33 -7.26
N GLU A 34 17.65 -0.34 -8.29
CA GLU A 34 16.24 -0.25 -8.67
C GLU A 34 15.33 -0.78 -7.57
N LYS A 35 15.71 -1.90 -6.94
CA LYS A 35 14.95 -2.48 -5.83
C LYS A 35 14.95 -1.56 -4.62
N MET A 36 16.05 -0.87 -4.34
CA MET A 36 16.12 0.08 -3.25
C MET A 36 15.25 1.32 -3.51
N LEU A 37 15.18 1.77 -4.77
CA LEU A 37 14.24 2.84 -5.14
C LEU A 37 12.79 2.42 -4.90
N PHE A 38 12.45 1.20 -5.29
CA PHE A 38 11.13 0.66 -5.02
C PHE A 38 10.85 0.62 -3.51
N HIS A 39 11.78 0.10 -2.74
CA HIS A 39 11.65 0.02 -1.29
C HIS A 39 11.39 1.39 -0.65
N ALA A 40 12.13 2.40 -1.10
CA ALA A 40 12.00 3.75 -0.57
C ALA A 40 10.61 4.39 -0.85
N HIS A 41 9.91 3.93 -1.89
CA HIS A 41 8.62 4.49 -2.27
C HIS A 41 7.42 3.73 -1.73
N ILE A 42 7.63 2.57 -1.11
CA ILE A 42 6.51 1.75 -0.60
C ILE A 42 5.68 2.50 0.44
N GLY A 43 6.33 3.12 1.42
CA GLY A 43 5.64 3.88 2.46
C GLY A 43 4.80 5.02 1.90
N PRO A 44 5.39 5.93 1.11
CA PRO A 44 4.63 7.00 0.47
C PRO A 44 3.48 6.53 -0.41
N ILE A 45 3.68 5.48 -1.21
CA ILE A 45 2.62 4.93 -2.07
C ILE A 45 1.47 4.40 -1.23
N PHE A 46 1.79 3.66 -0.16
CA PHE A 46 0.79 3.13 0.75
C PHE A 46 0.02 4.25 1.46
N SER A 47 0.74 5.28 1.93
CA SER A 47 0.12 6.42 2.61
C SER A 47 -0.85 7.16 1.70
N GLU A 48 -0.48 7.36 0.43
CA GLU A 48 -1.36 7.99 -0.55
C GLU A 48 -2.63 7.18 -0.76
N ALA A 49 -2.51 5.86 -0.90
CA ALA A 49 -3.67 5.00 -1.06
C ALA A 49 -4.63 5.11 0.13
N LEU A 50 -4.09 5.14 1.35
CA LEU A 50 -4.90 5.33 2.55
C LEU A 50 -5.60 6.68 2.56
N MET A 51 -4.89 7.76 2.22
CA MET A 51 -5.45 9.11 2.22
C MET A 51 -6.55 9.28 1.18
N ASN A 52 -6.44 8.58 0.06
CA ASN A 52 -7.43 8.62 -1.01
C ASN A 52 -8.52 7.56 -0.85
N ASN A 53 -8.47 6.78 0.24
CA ASN A 53 -9.41 5.68 0.49
C ASN A 53 -9.47 4.70 -0.70
N GLU A 54 -8.30 4.35 -1.23
CA GLU A 54 -8.15 3.45 -2.37
C GLU A 54 -7.32 2.23 -2.00
N ARG A 55 -7.52 1.13 -2.74
CA ARG A 55 -6.64 -0.03 -2.61
C ARG A 55 -5.26 0.32 -3.13
N CYS A 56 -4.23 -0.08 -2.38
CA CYS A 56 -2.86 0.08 -2.82
C CYS A 56 -2.54 -0.99 -3.87
N TYR A 57 -2.07 -0.56 -5.05
CA TYR A 57 -1.74 -1.53 -6.10
C TYR A 57 -0.58 -2.46 -5.70
N LEU A 58 0.22 -2.08 -4.70
CA LEU A 58 1.31 -2.90 -4.20
C LEU A 58 0.83 -4.20 -3.53
N GLU A 59 -0.46 -4.31 -3.21
CA GLU A 59 -1.00 -5.57 -2.67
C GLU A 59 -1.18 -6.65 -3.75
N GLU A 60 -1.10 -6.27 -5.03
CA GLU A 60 -1.17 -7.24 -6.12
C GLU A 60 -0.03 -8.26 -6.03
N PRO A 61 -0.26 -9.55 -6.39
CA PRO A 61 0.74 -10.61 -6.20
C PRO A 61 2.09 -10.33 -6.84
N GLN A 62 2.12 -9.70 -8.01
CA GLN A 62 3.37 -9.38 -8.71
C GLN A 62 4.22 -8.37 -7.95
N TRP A 63 3.59 -7.38 -7.32
CA TRP A 63 4.28 -6.39 -6.49
C TRP A 63 4.72 -7.00 -5.16
N MET A 64 3.89 -7.87 -4.58
CA MET A 64 4.25 -8.59 -3.36
C MET A 64 5.44 -9.51 -3.59
N SER A 65 5.53 -10.18 -4.74
CA SER A 65 6.69 -11.00 -5.09
C SER A 65 7.96 -10.17 -5.18
N LEU A 66 7.88 -8.98 -5.78
CA LEU A 66 9.02 -8.06 -5.82
C LEU A 66 9.45 -7.66 -4.40
N TYR A 67 8.48 -7.31 -3.54
CA TYR A 67 8.77 -6.91 -2.17
C TYR A 67 9.42 -8.07 -1.39
N GLU A 68 8.92 -9.28 -1.55
CA GLU A 68 9.49 -10.47 -0.93
C GLU A 68 10.94 -10.70 -1.38
N SER A 69 11.27 -10.37 -2.63
CA SER A 69 12.63 -10.50 -3.16
C SER A 69 13.64 -9.59 -2.47
N LEU A 70 13.18 -8.58 -1.73
CA LEU A 70 14.04 -7.66 -0.99
C LEU A 70 14.51 -8.22 0.35
N ILE A 71 13.96 -9.36 0.79
CA ILE A 71 14.29 -9.93 2.10
C ILE A 71 15.77 -10.28 2.16
N GLN A 72 16.45 -9.80 3.20
CA GLN A 72 17.83 -10.16 3.52
C GLN A 72 17.84 -11.09 4.71
N LYS A 73 18.43 -12.28 4.56
CA LYS A 73 18.43 -13.32 5.60
C LYS A 73 19.70 -13.35 6.45
N ASP A 74 20.78 -12.76 5.99
CA ASP A 74 22.09 -12.92 6.58
C ASP A 74 22.56 -11.74 7.45
N THR A 75 21.62 -10.94 7.95
CA THR A 75 21.96 -9.82 8.82
C THR A 75 21.82 -10.21 10.29
N PRO A 76 22.82 -9.89 11.13
CA PRO A 76 22.77 -10.24 12.56
C PRO A 76 21.86 -9.35 13.40
N TYR A 77 21.26 -8.34 12.81
CA TYR A 77 20.37 -7.40 13.50
C TYR A 77 19.18 -7.07 12.61
N LEU A 78 18.13 -6.52 13.21
CA LEU A 78 16.92 -6.15 12.47
C LEU A 78 17.18 -4.92 11.60
N THR A 79 16.78 -5.02 10.35
CA THR A 79 16.81 -3.92 9.38
C THR A 79 15.46 -3.82 8.68
N ASP A 80 15.29 -2.79 7.86
CA ASP A 80 14.08 -2.63 7.04
C ASP A 80 13.88 -3.79 6.07
N ARG A 81 14.93 -4.56 5.79
CA ARG A 81 14.89 -5.68 4.86
C ARG A 81 14.89 -7.05 5.55
N SER A 82 14.76 -7.08 6.87
CA SER A 82 14.61 -8.33 7.60
C SER A 82 13.29 -9.00 7.24
N GLU A 83 13.29 -10.34 7.21
CA GLU A 83 12.11 -11.10 6.80
C GLU A 83 10.86 -10.72 7.61
N ILE A 84 11.00 -10.65 8.94
CA ILE A 84 9.87 -10.33 9.80
C ILE A 84 9.30 -8.93 9.50
N VAL A 85 10.18 -7.95 9.24
CA VAL A 85 9.75 -6.57 8.95
C VAL A 85 9.04 -6.51 7.61
N ILE A 86 9.60 -7.14 6.58
CA ILE A 86 8.99 -7.13 5.24
C ILE A 86 7.66 -7.86 5.26
N ARG A 87 7.57 -9.02 5.89
CA ARG A 87 6.31 -9.77 5.95
C ARG A 87 5.22 -9.01 6.72
N LEU A 88 5.61 -8.32 7.79
CA LEU A 88 4.67 -7.48 8.53
C LEU A 88 4.16 -6.35 7.65
N ARG A 89 5.05 -5.67 6.92
CA ARG A 89 4.67 -4.58 6.01
C ARG A 89 3.80 -5.08 4.86
N MET A 90 4.06 -6.27 4.34
CA MET A 90 3.21 -6.88 3.30
C MET A 90 1.78 -7.06 3.80
N ARG A 91 1.61 -7.50 5.04
CA ARG A 91 0.27 -7.62 5.64
C ARG A 91 -0.40 -6.27 5.83
N ILE A 92 0.37 -5.26 6.23
CA ILE A 92 -0.15 -3.89 6.37
C ILE A 92 -0.62 -3.35 5.03
N LEU A 93 0.11 -3.63 3.94
CA LEU A 93 -0.31 -3.23 2.60
C LEU A 93 -1.68 -3.82 2.24
N GLY A 94 -1.95 -5.06 2.63
CA GLY A 94 -3.24 -5.69 2.41
C GLY A 94 -4.39 -5.00 3.12
N LEU A 95 -4.12 -4.30 4.22
CA LEU A 95 -5.16 -3.57 4.95
C LEU A 95 -5.70 -2.38 4.16
N SER A 96 -4.97 -1.87 3.18
CA SER A 96 -5.43 -0.76 2.36
C SER A 96 -6.73 -1.08 1.62
N GLY A 97 -6.98 -2.36 1.32
CA GLY A 97 -8.21 -2.78 0.67
C GLY A 97 -9.42 -2.84 1.60
N VAL A 98 -9.18 -2.88 2.92
CA VAL A 98 -10.26 -2.96 3.91
C VAL A 98 -11.00 -1.63 4.04
N LEU A 99 -10.28 -0.51 4.00
CA LEU A 99 -10.88 0.81 4.18
C LEU A 99 -11.90 1.17 3.10
N PRO A 100 -11.62 0.99 1.80
CA PRO A 100 -12.64 1.20 0.77
C PRO A 100 -13.87 0.32 0.95
N ASP A 101 -13.67 -0.95 1.32
CA ASP A 101 -14.78 -1.87 1.55
C ASP A 101 -15.66 -1.42 2.72
N VAL A 102 -15.04 -0.96 3.81
CA VAL A 102 -15.77 -0.42 4.97
C VAL A 102 -16.51 0.87 4.60
N THR A 103 -15.87 1.75 3.85
CA THR A 103 -16.48 3.01 3.41
C THR A 103 -17.71 2.73 2.54
N ASP A 104 -17.60 1.79 1.59
CA ASP A 104 -18.74 1.38 0.77
C ASP A 104 -19.84 0.78 1.63
N ALA A 105 -19.48 -0.03 2.63
CA ALA A 105 -20.45 -0.63 3.54
C ALA A 105 -21.18 0.40 4.40
N LEU A 106 -20.56 1.53 4.68
CA LEU A 106 -21.15 2.60 5.49
C LEU A 106 -21.88 3.66 4.67
N ASN A 107 -21.89 3.55 3.34
CA ASN A 107 -22.53 4.53 2.47
C ASN A 107 -24.05 4.30 2.46
N PRO A 108 -24.85 5.23 3.04
CA PRO A 108 -26.29 5.04 3.16
C PRO A 108 -27.04 5.06 1.82
N ASP A 109 -26.43 5.59 0.76
CA ASP A 109 -27.06 5.68 -0.55
C ASP A 109 -27.00 4.37 -1.34
N ARG A 110 -26.19 3.41 -0.86
CA ARG A 110 -25.96 2.12 -1.56
C ARG A 110 -26.72 0.94 -0.97
N TYR A 111 -27.30 1.09 0.23
CA TYR A 111 -27.84 -0.05 0.97
C TYR A 111 -29.32 0.05 1.22
N ASP A 112 -30.03 -1.03 0.90
CA ASP A 112 -31.35 -1.28 1.42
C ASP A 112 -31.22 -2.05 2.75
N GLU A 113 -32.35 -2.28 3.42
CA GLU A 113 -32.37 -3.02 4.69
C GLU A 113 -31.85 -4.45 4.56
N GLY A 114 -32.11 -5.11 3.43
CA GLY A 114 -31.62 -6.45 3.19
C GLY A 114 -30.10 -6.53 3.13
N THR A 115 -29.47 -5.55 2.51
CA THR A 115 -28.01 -5.48 2.44
C THR A 115 -27.40 -5.25 3.81
N LEU A 116 -27.99 -4.36 4.61
CA LEU A 116 -27.52 -4.10 5.97
C LEU A 116 -27.64 -5.36 6.86
N LEU A 117 -28.72 -6.09 6.75
CA LEU A 117 -28.89 -7.34 7.49
C LEU A 117 -27.85 -8.38 7.08
N THR A 118 -27.54 -8.48 5.79
CA THR A 118 -26.51 -9.38 5.31
C THR A 118 -25.13 -9.03 5.88
N LEU A 119 -24.81 -7.74 5.94
CA LEU A 119 -23.55 -7.27 6.54
C LEU A 119 -23.48 -7.57 8.03
N GLU A 120 -24.56 -7.37 8.77
CA GLU A 120 -24.63 -7.74 10.20
C GLU A 120 -24.38 -9.24 10.41
N LEU A 121 -24.98 -10.08 9.60
CA LEU A 121 -24.78 -11.52 9.68
C LEU A 121 -23.33 -11.92 9.40
N LYS A 122 -22.67 -11.26 8.46
CA LYS A 122 -21.25 -11.52 8.17
C LYS A 122 -20.32 -11.02 9.27
N ALA A 123 -20.69 -9.97 9.99
CA ALA A 123 -19.89 -9.42 11.07
C ALA A 123 -19.98 -10.25 12.36
N ARG A 124 -20.98 -11.12 12.46
CA ARG A 124 -21.13 -12.05 13.57
C ARG A 124 -20.38 -13.34 13.29
#